data_2966478b6f868fe14031eb2aba1fde35
#
_entry.id   2966478b6f868fe14031eb2aba1fde35
#
_cell.length_a   1.000
_cell.length_b   1.000
_cell.length_c   1.000
_cell.angle_alpha   90.00
_cell.angle_beta   90.00
_cell.angle_gamma   90.00
#
_symmetry.space_group_name_H-M   'P 1'
#
loop_
_entity.id
_entity.type
_entity.pdbx_description
1 polymer ?
#
loop_
_entity_poly.entity_id
_entity_poly.type
_entity_poly.pdbx_seq_one_letter_code
_entity_poly.pdbx_strand_id
1 'polypeptide(L)'
;MAEPSNKTILLMDVEGSGRRRDSEQAVIHRMLYTVLHETLSAAAIEPTEYRSEDRGDGVFVLIHPAVPKPALLRALLTATPEQLVSTNRLAAEDARIRLRIIVHTGEVALDEFGAVGADLVHAFRLLDAPGLRKELATTSEPSVLCVSDAVYQGVVRHAHPGVRPEHFHPLTIDSKEGATLTGWYHDNSRPHTGTVRSEQPAAESIASTVPAQATATVSESERSADAAQVPAVHTRTGNFFFGTASIAGDAIAGDKHVGTGPAKLAKQRGVEGTGQ
;
A
#
# COMPACT_ATOMS: atom_id res chain seq x y z
N MET A 1 19.40 -11.76 -1.59
CA MET A 1 17.97 -11.50 -1.77
C MET A 1 17.24 -12.28 -0.68
N ALA A 2 16.39 -11.65 0.10
CA ALA A 2 15.58 -12.37 1.09
C ALA A 2 14.56 -13.26 0.35
N GLU A 3 14.17 -14.36 0.98
CA GLU A 3 13.11 -15.22 0.45
C GLU A 3 11.78 -14.45 0.40
N PRO A 4 10.95 -14.65 -0.65
CA PRO A 4 9.62 -14.06 -0.70
C PRO A 4 8.77 -14.52 0.50
N SER A 5 7.95 -13.61 1.00
CA SER A 5 7.00 -13.91 2.08
C SER A 5 5.67 -13.23 1.82
N ASN A 6 4.58 -13.87 2.24
CA ASN A 6 3.25 -13.31 2.06
C ASN A 6 3.12 -11.97 2.80
N LYS A 7 2.56 -10.97 2.11
CA LYS A 7 2.27 -9.64 2.66
C LYS A 7 0.87 -9.20 2.24
N THR A 8 0.28 -8.33 3.04
CA THR A 8 -0.80 -7.47 2.56
C THR A 8 -0.18 -6.19 2.03
N ILE A 9 -0.47 -5.87 0.78
CA ILE A 9 0.03 -4.71 0.06
C ILE A 9 -1.08 -3.66 0.06
N LEU A 10 -0.82 -2.51 0.67
CA LEU A 10 -1.69 -1.34 0.64
C LEU A 10 -1.00 -0.24 -0.15
N LEU A 11 -1.67 0.28 -1.18
CA LEU A 11 -1.25 1.46 -1.92
C LEU A 11 -2.27 2.56 -1.70
N MET A 12 -1.81 3.78 -1.46
CA MET A 12 -2.62 4.99 -1.45
C MET A 12 -1.95 6.01 -2.36
N ASP A 13 -2.71 6.60 -3.27
CA ASP A 13 -2.22 7.52 -4.28
C ASP A 13 -3.14 8.72 -4.43
N VAL A 14 -2.57 9.91 -4.51
CA VAL A 14 -3.32 11.17 -4.59
C VAL A 14 -3.67 11.51 -6.04
N GLU A 15 -4.96 11.74 -6.29
CA GLU A 15 -5.44 12.16 -7.62
C GLU A 15 -4.81 13.48 -8.06
N GLY A 16 -4.21 13.50 -9.27
CA GLY A 16 -3.77 14.73 -9.93
C GLY A 16 -2.60 15.46 -9.30
N SER A 17 -1.81 14.79 -8.45
CA SER A 17 -0.65 15.34 -7.75
C SER A 17 0.40 15.98 -8.64
N GLY A 18 0.71 15.38 -9.77
CA GLY A 18 1.75 15.87 -10.71
C GLY A 18 1.43 17.22 -11.40
N ARG A 19 0.25 17.79 -11.17
CA ARG A 19 -0.14 19.13 -11.68
C ARG A 19 0.02 20.23 -10.64
N ARG A 20 0.43 19.90 -9.40
CA ARG A 20 0.46 20.79 -8.26
C ARG A 20 1.85 21.37 -8.03
N ARG A 21 1.93 22.53 -7.39
CA ARG A 21 3.20 23.20 -7.07
C ARG A 21 3.92 22.50 -5.91
N ASP A 22 5.23 22.62 -5.81
CA ASP A 22 6.05 21.98 -4.77
C ASP A 22 5.56 22.29 -3.34
N SER A 23 5.12 23.53 -3.08
CA SER A 23 4.58 23.93 -1.78
C SER A 23 3.27 23.19 -1.44
N GLU A 24 2.42 22.96 -2.44
CA GLU A 24 1.18 22.22 -2.30
C GLU A 24 1.47 20.72 -2.11
N GLN A 25 2.46 20.18 -2.84
CA GLN A 25 2.89 18.79 -2.70
C GLN A 25 3.32 18.46 -1.27
N ALA A 26 4.08 19.35 -0.60
CA ALA A 26 4.49 19.15 0.79
C ALA A 26 3.31 19.13 1.79
N VAL A 27 2.24 19.88 1.52
CA VAL A 27 1.02 19.86 2.32
C VAL A 27 0.26 18.55 2.08
N ILE A 28 0.06 18.19 0.82
CA ILE A 28 -0.62 16.97 0.39
C ILE A 28 0.06 15.72 0.95
N HIS A 29 1.38 15.66 0.89
CA HIS A 29 2.15 14.58 1.46
C HIS A 29 1.87 14.40 2.96
N ARG A 30 1.88 15.48 3.74
CA ARG A 30 1.54 15.42 5.16
C ARG A 30 0.10 14.96 5.40
N MET A 31 -0.84 15.43 4.58
CA MET A 31 -2.24 15.02 4.65
C MET A 31 -2.39 13.52 4.36
N LEU A 32 -1.73 13.01 3.32
CA LEU A 32 -1.73 11.59 2.96
C LEU A 32 -1.23 10.73 4.13
N TYR A 33 -0.08 11.10 4.74
CA TYR A 33 0.46 10.35 5.87
C TYR A 33 -0.41 10.44 7.12
N THR A 34 -1.08 11.57 7.35
CA THR A 34 -2.06 11.67 8.44
C THR A 34 -3.23 10.69 8.21
N VAL A 35 -3.78 10.67 7.00
CA VAL A 35 -4.86 9.72 6.64
C VAL A 35 -4.38 8.28 6.76
N LEU A 36 -3.18 7.96 6.31
CA LEU A 36 -2.60 6.63 6.44
C LEU A 36 -2.51 6.19 7.92
N HIS A 37 -1.90 7.02 8.76
CA HIS A 37 -1.70 6.68 10.17
C HIS A 37 -3.02 6.50 10.92
N GLU A 38 -4.00 7.37 10.69
CA GLU A 38 -5.35 7.24 11.26
C GLU A 38 -6.05 5.96 10.77
N THR A 39 -5.89 5.61 9.49
CA THR A 39 -6.43 4.37 8.94
C THR A 39 -5.81 3.14 9.60
N LEU A 40 -4.47 3.09 9.72
CA LEU A 40 -3.78 1.96 10.34
C LEU A 40 -4.12 1.84 11.84
N SER A 41 -4.20 2.98 12.54
CA SER A 41 -4.62 3.03 13.95
C SER A 41 -6.05 2.53 14.12
N ALA A 42 -6.99 2.96 13.27
CA ALA A 42 -8.38 2.48 13.30
C ALA A 42 -8.51 0.97 13.00
N ALA A 43 -7.55 0.42 12.24
CA ALA A 43 -7.44 -1.02 11.99
C ALA A 43 -6.72 -1.78 13.12
N ALA A 44 -6.27 -1.09 14.18
CA ALA A 44 -5.42 -1.61 15.26
C ALA A 44 -4.14 -2.27 14.74
N ILE A 45 -3.48 -1.63 13.75
CA ILE A 45 -2.21 -2.08 13.17
C ILE A 45 -1.06 -1.27 13.78
N GLU A 46 -0.20 -1.95 14.53
CA GLU A 46 0.92 -1.32 15.21
C GLU A 46 2.07 -0.96 14.25
N PRO A 47 2.90 0.05 14.57
CA PRO A 47 4.03 0.44 13.71
C PRO A 47 5.03 -0.68 13.41
N THR A 48 5.11 -1.70 14.28
CA THR A 48 5.96 -2.88 14.09
C THR A 48 5.39 -3.91 13.12
N GLU A 49 4.10 -3.79 12.77
CA GLU A 49 3.40 -4.73 11.89
C GLU A 49 3.36 -4.29 10.43
N TYR A 50 3.92 -3.14 10.11
CA TYR A 50 4.00 -2.68 8.72
C TYR A 50 5.31 -1.95 8.42
N ARG A 51 5.64 -1.87 7.15
CA ARG A 51 6.68 -1.02 6.58
C ARG A 51 6.03 -0.13 5.51
N SER A 52 6.25 1.16 5.59
CA SER A 52 5.81 2.11 4.55
C SER A 52 6.99 2.66 3.78
N GLU A 53 6.77 2.93 2.49
CA GLU A 53 7.72 3.56 1.60
C GLU A 53 7.04 4.72 0.88
N ASP A 54 7.71 5.85 0.87
CA ASP A 54 7.27 7.05 0.17
C ASP A 54 7.38 6.88 -1.35
N ARG A 55 6.36 7.38 -2.06
CA ARG A 55 6.31 7.36 -3.53
C ARG A 55 6.09 8.76 -4.10
N GLY A 56 6.35 9.82 -3.29
CA GLY A 56 6.13 11.21 -3.67
C GLY A 56 4.67 11.63 -3.56
N ASP A 57 3.84 11.23 -4.49
CA ASP A 57 2.40 11.50 -4.50
C ASP A 57 1.54 10.35 -3.95
N GLY A 58 2.19 9.28 -3.49
CA GLY A 58 1.55 8.13 -2.92
C GLY A 58 2.38 7.49 -1.81
N VAL A 59 1.83 6.48 -1.20
CA VAL A 59 2.49 5.64 -0.21
C VAL A 59 2.24 4.18 -0.51
N PHE A 60 3.27 3.38 -0.35
CA PHE A 60 3.26 1.94 -0.44
C PHE A 60 3.50 1.35 0.94
N VAL A 61 2.65 0.42 1.37
CA VAL A 61 2.71 -0.19 2.70
C VAL A 61 2.67 -1.71 2.59
N LEU A 62 3.65 -2.36 3.18
CA LEU A 62 3.68 -3.81 3.39
C LEU A 62 3.27 -4.12 4.81
N ILE A 63 2.16 -4.83 4.96
CA ILE A 63 1.59 -5.19 6.26
C ILE A 63 1.86 -6.68 6.53
N HIS A 64 2.19 -6.98 7.77
CA HIS A 64 2.48 -8.33 8.22
C HIS A 64 1.27 -9.26 7.98
N PRO A 65 1.48 -10.51 7.52
CA PRO A 65 0.39 -11.41 7.15
C PRO A 65 -0.51 -11.83 8.33
N ALA A 66 -0.01 -11.71 9.57
CA ALA A 66 -0.80 -11.98 10.78
C ALA A 66 -1.89 -10.92 11.04
N VAL A 67 -1.77 -9.73 10.44
CA VAL A 67 -2.79 -8.68 10.57
C VAL A 67 -4.07 -9.10 9.85
N PRO A 68 -5.23 -9.08 10.54
CA PRO A 68 -6.50 -9.48 9.93
C PRO A 68 -6.95 -8.49 8.84
N LYS A 69 -6.96 -8.95 7.58
CA LYS A 69 -7.40 -8.13 6.44
C LYS A 69 -8.81 -7.52 6.60
N PRO A 70 -9.80 -8.20 7.24
CA PRO A 70 -11.11 -7.58 7.49
C PRO A 70 -11.05 -6.33 8.35
N ALA A 71 -10.10 -6.23 9.30
CA ALA A 71 -9.92 -5.03 10.13
C ALA A 71 -9.40 -3.86 9.27
N LEU A 72 -8.39 -4.10 8.44
CA LEU A 72 -7.90 -3.11 7.48
C LEU A 72 -9.00 -2.64 6.52
N LEU A 73 -9.76 -3.57 5.93
CA LEU A 73 -10.84 -3.22 4.98
C LEU A 73 -11.91 -2.38 5.66
N ARG A 74 -12.32 -2.69 6.90
CA ARG A 74 -13.27 -1.84 7.65
C ARG A 74 -12.74 -0.43 7.83
N ALA A 75 -11.49 -0.28 8.28
CA ALA A 75 -10.89 1.04 8.46
C ALA A 75 -10.83 1.84 7.15
N LEU A 76 -10.47 1.18 6.04
CA LEU A 76 -10.47 1.78 4.71
C LEU A 76 -11.86 2.21 4.23
N LEU A 77 -12.92 1.51 4.66
CA LEU A 77 -14.30 1.81 4.27
C LEU A 77 -15.00 2.83 5.19
N THR A 78 -14.45 3.08 6.38
CA THR A 78 -15.07 4.00 7.37
C THR A 78 -14.13 5.13 7.78
N ALA A 79 -13.07 4.83 8.51
CA ALA A 79 -12.15 5.82 9.06
C ALA A 79 -11.44 6.65 7.96
N THR A 80 -11.02 6.01 6.87
CA THR A 80 -10.33 6.71 5.78
C THR A 80 -11.18 7.79 5.11
N PRO A 81 -12.42 7.53 4.63
CA PRO A 81 -13.24 8.59 4.06
C PRO A 81 -13.62 9.66 5.06
N GLU A 82 -13.90 9.31 6.32
CA GLU A 82 -14.19 10.28 7.38
C GLU A 82 -13.00 11.22 7.64
N GLN A 83 -11.80 10.66 7.73
CA GLN A 83 -10.56 11.43 7.90
C GLN A 83 -10.27 12.32 6.70
N LEU A 84 -10.50 11.83 5.47
CA LEU A 84 -10.35 12.62 4.25
C LEU A 84 -11.33 13.80 4.23
N VAL A 85 -12.59 13.59 4.57
CA VAL A 85 -13.59 14.67 4.67
C VAL A 85 -13.16 15.70 5.71
N SER A 86 -12.74 15.25 6.91
CA SER A 86 -12.26 16.13 7.98
C SER A 86 -11.06 16.95 7.56
N THR A 87 -10.06 16.32 6.96
CA THR A 87 -8.82 16.95 6.50
C THR A 87 -9.09 17.94 5.36
N ASN A 88 -9.91 17.56 4.38
CA ASN A 88 -10.27 18.41 3.25
C ASN A 88 -11.10 19.64 3.63
N ARG A 89 -11.89 19.57 4.72
CA ARG A 89 -12.64 20.73 5.23
C ARG A 89 -11.72 21.85 5.72
N LEU A 90 -10.54 21.50 6.23
CA LEU A 90 -9.57 22.45 6.77
C LEU A 90 -8.58 22.93 5.71
N ALA A 91 -8.52 22.26 4.55
CA ALA A 91 -7.61 22.57 3.48
C ALA A 91 -8.19 23.62 2.51
N ALA A 92 -7.31 24.46 1.93
CA ALA A 92 -7.65 25.26 0.78
C ALA A 92 -8.11 24.37 -0.39
N GLU A 93 -8.93 24.90 -1.29
CA GLU A 93 -9.57 24.11 -2.36
C GLU A 93 -8.55 23.38 -3.25
N ASP A 94 -7.45 24.04 -3.56
CA ASP A 94 -6.31 23.52 -4.33
C ASP A 94 -5.44 22.51 -3.56
N ALA A 95 -5.55 22.46 -2.24
CA ALA A 95 -4.87 21.49 -1.39
C ALA A 95 -5.72 20.27 -1.01
N ARG A 96 -7.00 20.23 -1.39
CA ARG A 96 -7.86 19.07 -1.12
C ARG A 96 -7.36 17.85 -1.88
N ILE A 97 -7.43 16.69 -1.21
CA ILE A 97 -6.96 15.44 -1.78
C ILE A 97 -8.11 14.43 -1.96
N ARG A 98 -7.99 13.64 -3.01
CA ARG A 98 -8.80 12.44 -3.25
C ARG A 98 -7.87 11.27 -3.49
N LEU A 99 -8.23 10.09 -2.99
CA LEU A 99 -7.34 8.93 -3.00
C LEU A 99 -7.85 7.76 -3.83
N ARG A 100 -6.94 7.16 -4.60
CA ARG A 100 -7.07 5.79 -5.09
C ARG A 100 -6.39 4.87 -4.09
N ILE A 101 -7.07 3.82 -3.68
CA ILE A 101 -6.58 2.90 -2.66
C ILE A 101 -6.64 1.48 -3.20
N ILE A 102 -5.53 0.74 -3.09
CA ILE A 102 -5.45 -0.68 -3.48
C ILE A 102 -5.13 -1.52 -2.26
N VAL A 103 -5.83 -2.64 -2.12
CA VAL A 103 -5.45 -3.73 -1.22
C VAL A 103 -5.24 -5.00 -2.03
N HIS A 104 -4.03 -5.53 -1.94
CA HIS A 104 -3.65 -6.80 -2.56
C HIS A 104 -2.99 -7.72 -1.53
N THR A 105 -2.83 -9.00 -1.83
CA THR A 105 -2.07 -9.94 -1.00
C THR A 105 -1.26 -10.84 -1.91
N GLY A 106 -0.01 -11.07 -1.55
CA GLY A 106 0.88 -11.90 -2.35
C GLY A 106 2.31 -11.96 -1.79
N GLU A 107 3.18 -12.60 -2.53
CA GLU A 107 4.56 -12.84 -2.16
C GLU A 107 5.45 -11.65 -2.52
N VAL A 108 6.15 -11.12 -1.52
CA VAL A 108 7.09 -10.00 -1.67
C VAL A 108 8.43 -10.35 -1.06
N ALA A 109 9.49 -10.19 -1.82
CA ALA A 109 10.85 -10.25 -1.32
C ALA A 109 11.34 -8.84 -0.97
N LEU A 110 12.14 -8.75 0.09
CA LEU A 110 12.80 -7.51 0.51
C LEU A 110 14.30 -7.66 0.33
N ASP A 111 14.96 -6.68 -0.26
CA ASP A 111 16.41 -6.60 -0.34
C ASP A 111 16.90 -5.21 0.10
N GLU A 112 18.19 -4.94 -0.11
CA GLU A 112 18.80 -3.65 0.23
C GLU A 112 18.27 -2.47 -0.60
N PHE A 113 17.67 -2.75 -1.76
CA PHE A 113 17.09 -1.75 -2.66
C PHE A 113 15.58 -1.56 -2.44
N GLY A 114 14.93 -2.47 -1.69
CA GLY A 114 13.51 -2.37 -1.31
C GLY A 114 12.70 -3.63 -1.58
N ALA A 115 11.43 -3.45 -1.92
CA ALA A 115 10.47 -4.54 -2.14
C ALA A 115 10.39 -4.93 -3.61
N VAL A 116 10.42 -6.24 -3.90
CA VAL A 116 10.29 -6.79 -5.25
C VAL A 116 9.34 -7.97 -5.26
N GLY A 117 8.61 -8.16 -6.35
CA GLY A 117 7.69 -9.28 -6.55
C GLY A 117 6.66 -9.03 -7.64
N ALA A 118 6.18 -10.11 -8.26
CA ALA A 118 5.12 -10.04 -9.26
C ALA A 118 3.82 -9.49 -8.67
N ASP A 119 3.52 -9.83 -7.42
CA ASP A 119 2.33 -9.35 -6.71
C ASP A 119 2.39 -7.85 -6.44
N LEU A 120 3.58 -7.31 -6.19
CA LEU A 120 3.76 -5.87 -6.07
C LEU A 120 3.47 -5.16 -7.40
N VAL A 121 3.99 -5.69 -8.52
CA VAL A 121 3.67 -5.19 -9.87
C VAL A 121 2.17 -5.29 -10.16
N HIS A 122 1.52 -6.37 -9.74
CA HIS A 122 0.08 -6.53 -9.86
C HIS A 122 -0.70 -5.43 -9.11
N ALA A 123 -0.32 -5.14 -7.86
CA ALA A 123 -0.96 -4.06 -7.09
C ALA A 123 -0.83 -2.70 -7.78
N PHE A 124 0.33 -2.36 -8.34
CA PHE A 124 0.52 -1.11 -9.09
C PHE A 124 -0.28 -1.08 -10.39
N ARG A 125 -0.41 -2.20 -11.11
CA ARG A 125 -1.27 -2.27 -12.29
C ARG A 125 -2.74 -2.01 -11.96
N LEU A 126 -3.23 -2.50 -10.81
CA LEU A 126 -4.58 -2.17 -10.32
C LEU A 126 -4.73 -0.67 -10.04
N LEU A 127 -3.72 -0.06 -9.41
CA LEU A 127 -3.71 1.37 -9.08
C LEU A 127 -3.75 2.24 -10.35
N ASP A 128 -3.00 1.83 -11.37
CA ASP A 128 -2.88 2.54 -12.64
C ASP A 128 -4.05 2.30 -13.61
N ALA A 129 -4.97 1.43 -13.26
CA ALA A 129 -6.10 1.07 -14.12
C ALA A 129 -6.93 2.29 -14.54
N PRO A 130 -7.17 2.51 -15.85
CA PRO A 130 -8.01 3.60 -16.33
C PRO A 130 -9.43 3.56 -15.77
N GLY A 131 -9.97 2.36 -15.55
CA GLY A 131 -11.28 2.16 -14.95
C GLY A 131 -11.35 2.70 -13.52
N LEU A 132 -10.32 2.45 -12.69
CA LEU A 132 -10.27 2.97 -11.32
C LEU A 132 -10.17 4.50 -11.26
N ARG A 133 -9.39 5.09 -12.18
CA ARG A 133 -9.33 6.55 -12.34
C ARG A 133 -10.68 7.14 -12.72
N LYS A 134 -11.41 6.47 -13.62
CA LYS A 134 -12.74 6.87 -14.01
C LYS A 134 -13.73 6.78 -12.84
N GLU A 135 -13.70 5.71 -12.07
CA GLU A 135 -14.57 5.56 -10.89
C GLU A 135 -14.32 6.67 -9.88
N LEU A 136 -13.05 7.00 -9.56
CA LEU A 136 -12.77 8.14 -8.68
C LEU A 136 -13.28 9.46 -9.29
N ALA A 137 -13.11 9.70 -10.59
CA ALA A 137 -13.56 10.94 -11.24
C ALA A 137 -15.08 11.10 -11.25
N THR A 138 -15.86 10.02 -11.20
CA THR A 138 -17.33 10.04 -11.28
C THR A 138 -18.01 10.02 -9.92
N THR A 139 -17.36 9.54 -8.87
CA THR A 139 -17.92 9.53 -7.51
C THR A 139 -17.73 10.87 -6.80
N SER A 140 -18.68 11.23 -5.92
CA SER A 140 -18.54 12.33 -4.96
C SER A 140 -17.71 11.98 -3.73
N GLU A 141 -17.41 10.69 -3.54
CA GLU A 141 -16.63 10.22 -2.38
C GLU A 141 -15.17 10.69 -2.48
N PRO A 142 -14.52 10.94 -1.34
CA PRO A 142 -13.14 11.43 -1.31
C PRO A 142 -12.10 10.35 -1.66
N SER A 143 -12.53 9.09 -1.77
CA SER A 143 -11.66 7.98 -2.14
C SER A 143 -12.40 6.88 -2.87
N VAL A 144 -11.67 6.08 -3.64
CA VAL A 144 -12.13 4.81 -4.18
C VAL A 144 -11.18 3.70 -3.70
N LEU A 145 -11.77 2.68 -3.09
CA LEU A 145 -11.07 1.45 -2.69
C LEU A 145 -11.24 0.40 -3.77
N CYS A 146 -10.13 -0.19 -4.22
CA CYS A 146 -10.15 -1.38 -5.06
C CYS A 146 -9.33 -2.49 -4.39
N VAL A 147 -9.87 -3.69 -4.37
CA VAL A 147 -9.17 -4.88 -3.89
C VAL A 147 -8.86 -5.81 -5.08
N SER A 148 -7.76 -6.54 -5.00
CA SER A 148 -7.48 -7.58 -6.00
C SER A 148 -8.45 -8.74 -5.90
N ASP A 149 -8.55 -9.56 -6.94
CA ASP A 149 -9.38 -10.76 -6.92
C ASP A 149 -9.00 -11.71 -5.78
N ALA A 150 -7.71 -11.86 -5.47
CA ALA A 150 -7.25 -12.67 -4.34
C ALA A 150 -7.82 -12.17 -2.99
N VAL A 151 -7.88 -10.86 -2.77
CA VAL A 151 -8.47 -10.28 -1.56
C VAL A 151 -9.99 -10.40 -1.58
N TYR A 152 -10.63 -10.21 -2.74
CA TYR A 152 -12.07 -10.40 -2.87
C TYR A 152 -12.47 -11.83 -2.53
N GLN A 153 -11.85 -12.82 -3.18
CA GLN A 153 -12.16 -14.24 -2.97
C GLN A 153 -11.80 -14.72 -1.56
N GLY A 154 -10.70 -14.24 -0.99
CA GLY A 154 -10.24 -14.68 0.32
C GLY A 154 -10.91 -13.97 1.51
N VAL A 155 -11.47 -12.77 1.30
CA VAL A 155 -11.96 -11.94 2.41
C VAL A 155 -13.33 -11.33 2.12
N VAL A 156 -13.48 -10.54 1.05
CA VAL A 156 -14.68 -9.72 0.83
C VAL A 156 -15.92 -10.56 0.67
N ARG A 157 -15.88 -11.59 -0.18
CA ARG A 157 -17.03 -12.49 -0.47
C ARG A 157 -17.59 -13.19 0.76
N HIS A 158 -16.81 -13.26 1.85
CA HIS A 158 -17.22 -13.92 3.10
C HIS A 158 -18.03 -13.01 4.04
N ALA A 159 -18.34 -11.78 3.62
CA ALA A 159 -19.23 -10.86 4.31
C ALA A 159 -18.86 -10.64 5.80
N HIS A 160 -17.58 -10.42 6.09
CA HIS A 160 -17.15 -10.07 7.43
C HIS A 160 -17.86 -8.79 7.93
N PRO A 161 -18.11 -8.65 9.24
CA PRO A 161 -18.77 -7.47 9.78
C PRO A 161 -18.14 -6.16 9.27
N GLY A 162 -18.96 -5.29 8.67
CA GLY A 162 -18.53 -4.02 8.07
C GLY A 162 -17.93 -4.12 6.66
N VAL A 163 -17.83 -5.32 6.09
CA VAL A 163 -17.39 -5.53 4.70
C VAL A 163 -18.52 -6.22 3.93
N ARG A 164 -19.17 -5.47 3.03
CA ARG A 164 -20.36 -5.93 2.29
C ARG A 164 -19.99 -6.27 0.85
N PRO A 165 -20.02 -7.56 0.46
CA PRO A 165 -19.66 -8.00 -0.89
C PRO A 165 -20.49 -7.34 -2.00
N GLU A 166 -21.76 -7.04 -1.70
CA GLU A 166 -22.72 -6.43 -2.63
C GLU A 166 -22.34 -5.00 -3.05
N HIS A 167 -21.42 -4.35 -2.35
CA HIS A 167 -20.90 -3.04 -2.71
C HIS A 167 -19.60 -3.10 -3.53
N PHE A 168 -19.09 -4.31 -3.81
CA PHE A 168 -17.90 -4.47 -4.62
C PHE A 168 -18.24 -4.88 -6.05
N HIS A 169 -17.74 -4.13 -7.01
CA HIS A 169 -18.03 -4.31 -8.44
C HIS A 169 -16.77 -4.69 -9.20
N PRO A 170 -16.84 -5.62 -10.15
CA PRO A 170 -15.67 -6.08 -10.88
C PRO A 170 -15.10 -4.99 -11.79
N LEU A 171 -13.79 -4.91 -11.82
CA LEU A 171 -13.00 -4.07 -12.69
C LEU A 171 -12.02 -4.94 -13.47
N THR A 172 -12.20 -5.03 -14.77
CA THR A 172 -11.31 -5.78 -15.66
C THR A 172 -10.22 -4.87 -16.22
N ILE A 173 -8.99 -5.34 -16.18
CA ILE A 173 -7.81 -4.61 -16.64
C ILE A 173 -7.07 -5.48 -17.65
N ASP A 174 -6.99 -5.01 -18.88
CA ASP A 174 -6.22 -5.68 -19.91
C ASP A 174 -4.73 -5.41 -19.69
N SER A 175 -3.98 -6.47 -19.47
CA SER A 175 -2.53 -6.39 -19.41
C SER A 175 -1.93 -6.38 -20.82
N LYS A 176 -0.90 -5.55 -21.03
CA LYS A 176 -0.15 -5.54 -22.28
C LYS A 176 0.49 -6.90 -22.63
N GLU A 177 0.59 -7.79 -21.67
CA GLU A 177 1.14 -9.15 -21.78
C GLU A 177 0.06 -10.20 -22.06
N GLY A 178 -1.20 -9.79 -22.35
CA GLY A 178 -2.29 -10.66 -22.70
C GLY A 178 -3.01 -11.32 -21.52
N ALA A 179 -2.55 -11.13 -20.29
CA ALA A 179 -3.25 -11.60 -19.09
C ALA A 179 -4.26 -10.53 -18.63
N THR A 180 -5.50 -10.95 -18.44
CA THR A 180 -6.53 -10.08 -17.86
C THR A 180 -6.43 -10.11 -16.34
N LEU A 181 -6.32 -8.95 -15.71
CA LEU A 181 -6.36 -8.80 -14.27
C LEU A 181 -7.75 -8.37 -13.83
N THR A 182 -8.24 -8.95 -12.73
CA THR A 182 -9.51 -8.55 -12.12
C THR A 182 -9.25 -7.87 -10.78
N GLY A 183 -9.80 -6.67 -10.64
CA GLY A 183 -9.95 -5.97 -9.38
C GLY A 183 -11.43 -5.83 -9.02
N TRP A 184 -11.73 -5.43 -7.80
CA TRP A 184 -13.08 -5.18 -7.30
C TRP A 184 -13.09 -3.83 -6.58
N TYR A 185 -13.75 -2.82 -7.16
CA TYR A 185 -13.85 -1.51 -6.53
C TYR A 185 -15.12 -1.39 -5.71
N HIS A 186 -15.03 -0.66 -4.61
CA HIS A 186 -16.14 -0.41 -3.71
C HIS A 186 -16.95 0.81 -4.15
N ASP A 187 -18.26 0.63 -4.29
CA ASP A 187 -19.24 1.69 -4.53
C ASP A 187 -20.57 1.29 -3.87
N ASN A 188 -20.93 1.99 -2.79
CA ASN A 188 -22.16 1.76 -2.06
C ASN A 188 -23.39 2.40 -2.70
N SER A 189 -23.23 3.22 -3.71
CA SER A 189 -24.32 3.89 -4.44
C SER A 189 -24.92 3.02 -5.54
N ARG A 190 -24.21 1.98 -6.00
CA ARG A 190 -24.65 1.08 -7.06
C ARG A 190 -25.32 -0.17 -6.51
N PRO A 191 -26.52 -0.54 -6.97
CA PRO A 191 -27.09 -1.85 -6.65
C PRO A 191 -26.24 -2.96 -7.30
N HIS A 192 -26.01 -4.05 -6.58
CA HIS A 192 -25.27 -5.19 -7.09
C HIS A 192 -25.98 -5.81 -8.29
N THR A 193 -25.39 -5.71 -9.47
CA THR A 193 -25.89 -6.36 -10.71
C THR A 193 -25.33 -7.78 -10.90
N GLY A 194 -24.98 -8.47 -9.82
CA GLY A 194 -24.46 -9.82 -9.84
C GLY A 194 -25.57 -10.85 -9.81
N THR A 195 -25.80 -11.52 -10.93
CA THR A 195 -26.51 -12.82 -10.94
C THR A 195 -25.70 -13.79 -10.08
N VAL A 196 -26.12 -13.98 -8.84
CA VAL A 196 -25.66 -15.10 -8.02
C VAL A 196 -26.16 -16.36 -8.70
N ARG A 197 -25.32 -16.98 -9.49
CA ARG A 197 -25.54 -18.36 -9.90
C ARG A 197 -25.34 -19.21 -8.63
N SER A 198 -26.41 -19.41 -7.89
CA SER A 198 -26.48 -20.39 -6.83
C SER A 198 -26.44 -21.78 -7.49
N GLU A 199 -25.23 -22.28 -7.68
CA GLU A 199 -25.04 -23.73 -7.80
C GLU A 199 -25.18 -24.29 -6.39
N GLN A 200 -26.38 -24.72 -6.10
CA GLN A 200 -26.71 -25.58 -4.98
C GLN A 200 -26.15 -26.97 -5.30
N PRO A 201 -25.13 -27.47 -4.59
CA PRO A 201 -24.78 -28.85 -4.72
C PRO A 201 -25.91 -29.66 -4.09
N ALA A 202 -26.46 -30.59 -4.90
CA ALA A 202 -27.42 -31.57 -4.46
C ALA A 202 -26.90 -32.32 -3.22
N ALA A 203 -27.72 -32.33 -2.18
CA ALA A 203 -27.49 -33.08 -0.97
C ALA A 203 -27.51 -34.59 -1.30
N GLU A 204 -26.35 -35.21 -1.38
CA GLU A 204 -26.24 -36.67 -1.22
C GLU A 204 -26.06 -36.96 0.27
N SER A 205 -27.16 -37.54 0.79
CA SER A 205 -27.22 -38.17 2.10
C SER A 205 -26.34 -39.43 2.10
N ILE A 206 -25.28 -39.38 2.91
CA ILE A 206 -24.58 -40.62 3.30
C ILE A 206 -24.56 -40.70 4.82
N ALA A 207 -25.19 -41.78 5.29
CA ALA A 207 -25.37 -42.17 6.66
C ALA A 207 -24.06 -42.48 7.39
N SER A 208 -24.03 -42.02 8.62
CA SER A 208 -23.47 -42.60 9.85
C SER A 208 -22.57 -43.83 9.74
N THR A 209 -21.32 -43.70 10.20
CA THR A 209 -20.69 -44.74 11.03
C THR A 209 -19.57 -44.10 11.85
N VAL A 210 -19.74 -44.05 13.16
CA VAL A 210 -18.70 -43.75 14.18
C VAL A 210 -17.97 -45.06 14.47
N PRO A 211 -16.65 -45.02 14.67
CA PRO A 211 -16.06 -45.73 15.79
C PRO A 211 -15.22 -44.84 16.72
N ALA A 212 -15.36 -45.17 17.98
CA ALA A 212 -14.78 -44.55 19.13
C ALA A 212 -13.30 -44.91 19.35
N GLN A 213 -12.62 -44.00 20.03
CA GLN A 213 -11.53 -44.15 20.99
C GLN A 213 -10.14 -44.62 20.52
N ALA A 214 -9.16 -43.74 20.74
CA ALA A 214 -7.96 -44.10 21.46
C ALA A 214 -7.31 -42.82 22.10
N THR A 215 -7.31 -42.81 23.39
CA THR A 215 -6.50 -41.95 24.29
C THR A 215 -5.03 -42.30 24.17
N ALA A 216 -4.18 -41.28 24.01
CA ALA A 216 -2.78 -41.36 24.35
C ALA A 216 -2.30 -40.06 24.98
N THR A 217 -2.06 -40.10 26.26
CA THR A 217 -1.27 -39.19 27.08
C THR A 217 0.20 -39.25 26.72
N VAL A 218 0.92 -38.19 27.11
CA VAL A 218 2.39 -38.05 27.36
C VAL A 218 2.95 -36.89 26.52
N SER A 219 3.70 -35.95 26.98
CA SER A 219 4.36 -35.54 28.22
C SER A 219 4.97 -34.15 27.99
N GLU A 220 4.97 -33.34 29.01
CA GLU A 220 5.73 -32.09 29.09
C GLU A 220 7.23 -32.34 28.84
N SER A 221 7.82 -31.44 28.05
CA SER A 221 9.26 -31.20 28.08
C SER A 221 9.51 -29.71 27.97
N GLU A 222 9.88 -29.13 29.07
CA GLU A 222 10.43 -27.80 29.23
C GLU A 222 11.65 -27.61 28.31
N ARG A 223 11.69 -26.52 27.53
CA ARG A 223 12.94 -25.93 27.06
C ARG A 223 12.87 -24.42 27.07
N SER A 224 13.58 -23.91 28.03
CA SER A 224 14.36 -22.67 28.11
C SER A 224 14.20 -21.62 27.06
N ALA A 225 13.78 -20.45 27.53
CA ALA A 225 13.80 -19.19 26.82
C ALA A 225 15.25 -18.76 26.52
N ASP A 226 15.58 -18.64 25.24
CA ASP A 226 16.75 -17.86 24.82
C ASP A 226 16.21 -16.61 24.13
N ALA A 227 16.43 -15.47 24.79
CA ALA A 227 16.02 -14.16 24.31
C ALA A 227 17.00 -13.69 23.22
N ALA A 228 16.69 -14.00 21.97
CA ALA A 228 17.40 -13.42 20.83
C ALA A 228 17.02 -11.95 20.68
N GLN A 229 17.98 -11.07 20.91
CA GLN A 229 17.93 -9.64 20.61
C GLN A 229 17.60 -9.43 19.14
N VAL A 230 16.45 -8.79 18.88
CA VAL A 230 16.04 -8.35 17.56
C VAL A 230 16.88 -7.12 17.18
N PRO A 231 17.64 -7.13 16.08
CA PRO A 231 18.39 -5.95 15.65
C PRO A 231 17.43 -4.86 15.20
N ALA A 232 17.65 -3.63 15.66
CA ALA A 232 16.92 -2.45 15.23
C ALA A 232 17.11 -2.25 13.71
N VAL A 233 16.02 -2.34 12.96
CA VAL A 233 16.02 -2.10 11.51
C VAL A 233 15.95 -0.61 11.27
N HIS A 234 17.04 -0.03 10.76
CA HIS A 234 17.04 1.34 10.25
C HIS A 234 16.29 1.40 8.91
N THR A 235 15.20 2.15 8.85
CA THR A 235 14.46 2.41 7.61
C THR A 235 15.29 3.30 6.69
N ARG A 236 15.71 2.77 5.55
CA ARG A 236 16.27 3.54 4.43
C ARG A 236 15.19 3.78 3.40
N THR A 237 15.03 5.03 3.00
CA THR A 237 14.17 5.45 1.88
C THR A 237 14.79 4.98 0.57
N GLY A 238 14.08 4.17 -0.20
CA GLY A 238 14.53 3.70 -1.51
C GLY A 238 13.63 4.19 -2.63
N ASN A 239 14.22 4.52 -3.79
CA ASN A 239 13.48 4.89 -4.99
C ASN A 239 13.30 3.66 -5.88
N PHE A 240 12.05 3.34 -6.26
CA PHE A 240 11.74 2.24 -7.18
C PHE A 240 11.31 2.80 -8.53
N PHE A 241 11.91 2.30 -9.60
CA PHE A 241 11.52 2.62 -10.97
C PHE A 241 10.88 1.39 -11.63
N PHE A 242 9.62 1.52 -12.03
CA PHE A 242 8.93 0.50 -12.82
C PHE A 242 8.76 1.01 -14.26
N GLY A 243 9.56 0.47 -15.17
CA GLY A 243 9.57 0.84 -16.57
C GLY A 243 10.92 1.38 -17.04
N THR A 244 11.04 1.75 -18.32
CA THR A 244 12.25 2.37 -18.89
C THR A 244 12.37 3.79 -18.37
N ALA A 245 13.21 4.02 -17.36
CA ALA A 245 13.56 5.36 -16.90
C ALA A 245 14.82 5.83 -17.62
N SER A 246 14.73 6.95 -18.34
CA SER A 246 15.90 7.67 -18.83
C SER A 246 16.26 8.72 -17.79
N ILE A 247 17.36 8.53 -17.07
CA ILE A 247 17.82 9.47 -16.04
C ILE A 247 18.97 10.27 -16.66
N ALA A 248 18.74 11.56 -16.89
CA ALA A 248 19.77 12.51 -17.27
C ALA A 248 20.35 13.16 -16.00
N GLY A 249 21.26 12.44 -15.32
CA GLY A 249 21.90 12.90 -14.09
C GLY A 249 22.05 11.81 -13.04
N ASP A 250 22.71 12.13 -11.92
CA ASP A 250 22.94 11.18 -10.83
C ASP A 250 21.65 10.92 -10.04
N ALA A 251 21.16 9.67 -10.05
CA ALA A 251 20.11 9.23 -9.14
C ALA A 251 20.75 8.80 -7.82
N ILE A 252 20.58 9.60 -6.76
CA ILE A 252 21.14 9.31 -5.43
C ILE A 252 20.00 8.96 -4.49
N ALA A 253 20.01 7.72 -3.99
CA ALA A 253 19.18 7.31 -2.87
C ALA A 253 19.95 7.58 -1.56
N GLY A 254 19.64 8.68 -0.87
CA GLY A 254 20.26 9.11 0.38
C GLY A 254 20.90 10.49 0.32
N ASP A 255 21.36 11.00 1.48
CA ASP A 255 21.96 12.31 1.61
C ASP A 255 23.33 12.41 0.89
N LYS A 256 23.44 13.35 -0.03
CA LYS A 256 24.70 13.67 -0.71
C LYS A 256 25.55 14.51 0.23
N HIS A 257 26.56 13.93 0.88
CA HIS A 257 27.60 14.69 1.55
C HIS A 257 28.52 15.33 0.51
N VAL A 258 28.30 16.60 0.22
CA VAL A 258 29.26 17.43 -0.53
C VAL A 258 30.36 17.84 0.44
N GLY A 259 31.49 17.15 0.42
CA GLY A 259 32.67 17.55 1.17
C GLY A 259 33.20 18.88 0.62
N THR A 260 33.13 19.94 1.43
CA THR A 260 33.84 21.19 1.18
C THR A 260 35.32 20.93 1.39
N GLY A 261 36.05 20.72 0.31
CA GLY A 261 37.51 20.75 0.34
C GLY A 261 38.03 22.14 0.69
N PRO A 262 39.20 22.28 1.34
CA PRO A 262 39.70 23.54 1.79
C PRO A 262 39.97 24.50 0.63
N ALA A 263 39.42 25.71 0.71
CA ALA A 263 39.63 26.79 -0.23
C ALA A 263 41.14 27.14 -0.26
N LYS A 264 41.79 27.00 -1.39
CA LYS A 264 43.14 27.54 -1.62
C LYS A 264 43.06 29.05 -1.60
N LEU A 265 43.64 29.70 -0.54
CA LEU A 265 43.89 31.11 -0.52
C LEU A 265 44.86 31.48 -1.68
N ALA A 266 44.35 32.20 -2.66
CA ALA A 266 45.17 32.84 -3.66
C ALA A 266 45.89 34.04 -3.01
N LYS A 267 47.22 33.94 -2.91
CA LYS A 267 48.12 35.05 -2.51
C LYS A 267 48.05 36.15 -3.59
N GLN A 268 47.47 37.29 -3.27
CA GLN A 268 47.66 38.52 -4.03
C GLN A 268 49.10 38.98 -3.84
N ARG A 269 49.90 38.95 -4.89
CA ARG A 269 51.17 39.69 -4.98
C ARG A 269 50.84 41.14 -5.32
N GLY A 270 51.20 42.04 -4.43
CA GLY A 270 51.27 43.46 -4.71
C GLY A 270 52.33 43.75 -5.78
N VAL A 271 52.00 44.63 -6.67
CA VAL A 271 52.97 45.33 -7.54
C VAL A 271 52.93 46.78 -7.13
N GLU A 272 53.98 47.16 -6.42
CA GLU A 272 54.39 48.55 -6.36
C GLU A 272 54.98 48.98 -7.72
N GLY A 273 54.59 50.10 -8.23
CA GLY A 273 55.10 50.69 -9.45
C GLY A 273 55.07 52.18 -9.32
N THR A 274 56.21 52.71 -8.90
CA THR A 274 56.64 54.10 -8.87
C THR A 274 56.64 54.81 -10.23
N GLY A 275 56.30 56.09 -10.29
CA GLY A 275 57.13 57.03 -10.99
C GLY A 275 56.52 57.83 -12.13
N GLN A 276 56.41 59.11 -11.88
CA GLN A 276 56.45 60.39 -12.62
C GLN A 276 55.12 60.95 -13.07
#